data_0596d7170462cb0b4f2116fa19ac33b0
#
_entry.id   0596d7170462cb0b4f2116fa19ac33b0
#
_cell.length_a   1.000
_cell.length_b   1.000
_cell.length_c   1.000
_cell.angle_alpha   90.00
_cell.angle_beta   90.00
_cell.angle_gamma   90.00
#
_symmetry.space_group_name_H-M   'P 1'
#
loop_
_entity.id
_entity.type
_entity.pdbx_description
1 polymer ?
#
loop_
_entity_poly.entity_id
_entity_poly.type
_entity_poly.pdbx_seq_one_letter_code
_entity_poly.pdbx_strand_id
1 'polypeptide(L)'
;NFKFIEAEMSVLPQSIKDVDAICLAAGHMVNAGLSADGYLCQSDDNDTYAVGFAVRAEDKDAQWIKDIAEAVQCDELAEYFKTEKQGTQIPCWE
;
A
#
# COMPACT_ATOMS: atom_id res chain seq x y z
N ASN A 1 -9.26 -26.68 2.38
CA ASN A 1 -7.98 -27.33 2.04
C ASN A 1 -6.75 -26.42 2.12
N PHE A 2 -6.86 -25.27 2.79
CA PHE A 2 -5.72 -24.39 3.01
C PHE A 2 -5.15 -24.55 4.41
N LYS A 3 -3.82 -24.54 4.50
CA LYS A 3 -3.11 -24.38 5.76
C LYS A 3 -2.58 -22.95 5.81
N PHE A 4 -3.09 -22.13 6.72
CA PHE A 4 -2.65 -20.75 6.89
C PHE A 4 -1.50 -20.65 7.89
N ILE A 5 -0.51 -19.84 7.56
CA ILE A 5 0.61 -19.49 8.43
C ILE A 5 0.64 -17.96 8.50
N GLU A 6 0.49 -17.42 9.69
CA GLU A 6 0.56 -15.99 9.94
C GLU A 6 2.01 -15.54 10.16
N ALA A 7 2.39 -14.45 9.53
CA ALA A 7 3.70 -13.84 9.69
C ALA A 7 3.63 -12.32 9.47
N GLU A 8 4.65 -11.62 9.91
CA GLU A 8 4.83 -10.19 9.63
C GLU A 8 4.89 -9.93 8.12
N MET A 9 4.15 -8.93 7.62
CA MET A 9 4.11 -8.62 6.18
C MET A 9 5.49 -8.32 5.60
N SER A 10 6.38 -7.72 6.39
CA SER A 10 7.75 -7.39 5.97
C SER A 10 8.63 -8.60 5.66
N VAL A 11 8.33 -9.76 6.25
CA VAL A 11 9.09 -11.01 6.02
C VAL A 11 8.45 -11.93 5.00
N LEU A 12 7.18 -11.74 4.66
CA LEU A 12 6.45 -12.58 3.71
C LEU A 12 7.12 -12.67 2.32
N PRO A 13 7.67 -11.59 1.73
CA PRO A 13 8.34 -11.68 0.44
C PRO A 13 9.47 -12.71 0.39
N GLN A 14 10.20 -12.87 1.50
CA GLN A 14 11.30 -13.83 1.61
C GLN A 14 10.81 -15.27 1.71
N SER A 15 9.60 -15.48 2.20
CA SER A 15 8.99 -16.80 2.39
C SER A 15 8.36 -17.39 1.13
N ILE A 16 8.31 -16.64 0.02
CA ILE A 16 7.62 -17.06 -1.21
C ILE A 16 8.13 -18.39 -1.78
N LYS A 17 9.35 -18.77 -1.46
CA LYS A 17 9.96 -20.04 -1.89
C LYS A 17 9.57 -21.24 -1.01
N ASP A 18 9.02 -20.97 0.16
CA ASP A 18 8.75 -21.97 1.19
C ASP A 18 7.26 -22.31 1.31
N VAL A 19 6.41 -21.58 0.58
CA VAL A 19 4.95 -21.70 0.62
C VAL A 19 4.36 -21.67 -0.79
N ASP A 20 3.14 -22.17 -0.95
CA ASP A 20 2.47 -22.19 -2.26
C ASP A 20 1.98 -20.80 -2.70
N ALA A 21 1.61 -19.93 -1.75
CA ALA A 21 1.19 -18.57 -2.02
C ALA A 21 1.38 -17.68 -0.78
N ILE A 22 1.53 -16.39 -1.00
CA ILE A 22 1.53 -15.37 0.04
C ILE A 22 0.45 -14.33 -0.26
N CYS A 23 -0.12 -13.73 0.80
CA CYS A 23 -1.05 -12.63 0.71
C CYS A 23 -0.48 -11.45 1.48
N LEU A 24 -0.22 -10.34 0.81
CA LEU A 24 0.39 -9.15 1.41
C LEU A 24 0.05 -7.89 0.60
N ALA A 25 0.28 -6.72 1.21
CA ALA A 25 0.26 -5.47 0.47
C ALA A 25 1.48 -5.42 -0.48
N ALA A 26 1.25 -5.21 -1.77
CA ALA A 26 2.24 -5.35 -2.84
C ALA A 26 3.49 -4.46 -2.65
N GLY A 27 3.38 -3.33 -1.96
CA GLY A 27 4.51 -2.47 -1.62
C GLY A 27 5.62 -3.18 -0.83
N HIS A 28 5.29 -4.24 -0.08
CA HIS A 28 6.29 -5.05 0.62
C HIS A 28 7.18 -5.86 -0.33
N MET A 29 6.68 -6.26 -1.51
CA MET A 29 7.50 -6.89 -2.54
C MET A 29 8.56 -5.91 -3.06
N VAL A 30 8.14 -4.71 -3.42
CA VAL A 30 9.05 -3.65 -3.90
C VAL A 30 10.09 -3.29 -2.83
N ASN A 31 9.67 -3.13 -1.59
CA ASN A 31 10.58 -2.82 -0.48
C ASN A 31 11.61 -3.94 -0.21
N ALA A 32 11.28 -5.19 -0.55
CA ALA A 32 12.19 -6.33 -0.49
C ALA A 32 13.09 -6.46 -1.73
N GLY A 33 13.01 -5.52 -2.68
CA GLY A 33 13.76 -5.57 -3.93
C GLY A 33 13.24 -6.61 -4.93
N LEU A 34 12.00 -7.05 -4.77
CA LEU A 34 11.34 -8.00 -5.66
C LEU A 34 10.33 -7.29 -6.56
N SER A 35 10.00 -7.92 -7.70
CA SER A 35 8.92 -7.41 -8.54
C SER A 35 7.56 -7.60 -7.89
N ALA A 36 6.70 -6.61 -8.01
CA ALA A 36 5.30 -6.71 -7.65
C ALA A 36 4.43 -7.31 -8.77
N ASP A 37 5.00 -7.52 -9.95
CA ASP A 37 4.31 -8.13 -11.09
C ASP A 37 4.12 -9.64 -10.88
N GLY A 38 3.15 -10.21 -11.60
CA GLY A 38 2.93 -11.65 -11.57
C GLY A 38 2.09 -12.13 -10.40
N TYR A 39 1.35 -11.25 -9.73
CA TYR A 39 0.37 -11.63 -8.73
C TYR A 39 -0.75 -12.49 -9.33
N LEU A 40 -1.28 -13.43 -8.54
CA LEU A 40 -2.39 -14.31 -8.97
C LEU A 40 -3.72 -13.55 -8.99
N CYS A 41 -3.95 -12.73 -7.99
CA CYS A 41 -5.13 -11.87 -7.89
C CYS A 41 -4.82 -10.67 -6.97
N GLN A 42 -5.59 -9.62 -7.13
CA GLN A 42 -5.59 -8.46 -6.24
C GLN A 42 -7.03 -8.07 -5.88
N SER A 43 -7.19 -7.39 -4.76
CA SER A 43 -8.47 -6.76 -4.43
C SER A 43 -8.73 -5.59 -5.38
N ASP A 44 -9.97 -5.44 -5.81
CA ASP A 44 -10.47 -4.31 -6.58
C ASP A 44 -11.20 -3.28 -5.70
N ASP A 45 -11.36 -3.58 -4.40
CA ASP A 45 -12.00 -2.70 -3.42
C ASP A 45 -10.95 -1.80 -2.74
N ASN A 46 -10.39 -0.87 -3.50
CA ASN A 46 -9.36 0.04 -3.01
C ASN A 46 -9.90 1.09 -2.05
N ASP A 47 -11.15 1.48 -2.19
CA ASP A 47 -11.76 2.54 -1.36
C ASP A 47 -12.00 2.07 0.08
N THR A 48 -12.47 0.83 0.25
CA THR A 48 -12.72 0.25 1.58
C THR A 48 -11.43 0.08 2.40
N TYR A 49 -10.32 -0.22 1.74
CA TYR A 49 -9.04 -0.50 2.39
C TYR A 49 -8.00 0.62 2.19
N ALA A 50 -8.49 1.83 1.90
CA ALA A 50 -7.61 2.98 1.75
C ALA A 50 -6.82 3.29 3.03
N VAL A 51 -5.56 3.62 2.86
CA VAL A 51 -4.70 4.10 3.94
C VAL A 51 -4.71 5.62 3.96
N GLY A 52 -4.80 6.21 5.13
CA GLY A 52 -4.90 7.65 5.27
C GLY A 52 -4.24 8.18 6.54
N PHE A 53 -4.33 9.48 6.74
CA PHE A 53 -3.85 10.13 7.94
C PHE A 53 -4.90 10.07 9.05
N ALA A 54 -4.49 9.67 10.25
CA ALA A 54 -5.30 9.78 11.45
C ALA A 54 -4.87 11.01 12.25
N VAL A 55 -5.82 11.84 12.64
CA VAL A 55 -5.60 13.07 13.43
C VAL A 55 -6.52 13.09 14.63
N ARG A 56 -6.21 13.91 15.62
CA ARG A 56 -7.12 14.12 16.75
C ARG A 56 -8.40 14.79 16.27
N ALA A 57 -9.53 14.49 16.94
CA ALA A 57 -10.82 15.04 16.55
C ALA A 57 -10.87 16.57 16.63
N GLU A 58 -10.17 17.16 17.62
CA GLU A 58 -10.05 18.61 17.76
C GLU A 58 -9.25 19.29 16.64
N ASP A 59 -8.36 18.55 15.97
CA ASP A 59 -7.47 19.08 14.93
C ASP A 59 -8.02 18.86 13.50
N LYS A 60 -9.09 18.12 13.34
CA LYS A 60 -9.60 17.69 12.01
C LYS A 60 -9.83 18.83 11.01
N ASP A 61 -10.20 20.03 11.51
CA ASP A 61 -10.49 21.19 10.69
C ASP A 61 -9.34 22.22 10.71
N ALA A 62 -8.20 21.90 11.36
CA ALA A 62 -7.06 22.79 11.45
C ALA A 62 -6.44 23.06 10.06
N GLN A 63 -5.93 24.28 9.87
CA GLN A 63 -5.34 24.67 8.59
C GLN A 63 -4.15 23.79 8.21
N TRP A 64 -3.29 23.44 9.14
CA TRP A 64 -2.14 22.60 8.88
C TRP A 64 -2.50 21.19 8.38
N ILE A 65 -3.66 20.64 8.79
CA ILE A 65 -4.16 19.36 8.24
C ILE A 65 -4.52 19.52 6.76
N LYS A 66 -5.17 20.62 6.41
CA LYS A 66 -5.53 20.91 5.01
C LYS A 66 -4.27 21.12 4.15
N ASP A 67 -3.28 21.82 4.70
CA ASP A 67 -2.00 22.05 4.01
C ASP A 67 -1.26 20.73 3.76
N ILE A 68 -1.27 19.79 4.74
CA ILE A 68 -0.70 18.45 4.56
C ILE A 68 -1.47 17.66 3.50
N ALA A 69 -2.81 17.69 3.55
CA ALA A 69 -3.63 16.98 2.58
C ALA A 69 -3.35 17.48 1.15
N GLU A 70 -3.28 18.80 0.95
CA GLU A 70 -2.95 19.40 -0.34
C GLU A 70 -1.54 19.02 -0.81
N ALA A 71 -0.56 19.06 0.08
CA ALA A 71 0.82 18.70 -0.23
C ALA A 71 1.00 17.22 -0.64
N VAL A 72 0.18 16.32 -0.06
CA VAL A 72 0.25 14.88 -0.35
C VAL A 72 -0.60 14.50 -1.56
N GLN A 73 -1.75 15.15 -1.76
CA GLN A 73 -2.64 14.89 -2.88
C GLN A 73 -2.19 15.63 -4.14
N CYS A 74 -1.00 15.35 -4.62
CA CYS A 74 -0.38 16.02 -5.76
C CYS A 74 0.03 15.04 -6.87
N ASP A 75 0.15 15.56 -8.08
CA ASP A 75 0.52 14.79 -9.27
C ASP A 75 1.92 14.17 -9.15
N GLU A 76 2.86 14.87 -8.50
CA GLU A 76 4.23 14.40 -8.28
C GLU A 76 4.25 13.11 -7.43
N LEU A 77 3.41 13.03 -6.38
CA LEU A 77 3.33 11.83 -5.57
C LEU A 77 2.62 10.69 -6.34
N ALA A 78 1.60 11.00 -7.12
CA ALA A 78 0.93 10.02 -7.97
C ALA A 78 1.90 9.41 -9.00
N GLU A 79 2.76 10.23 -9.62
CA GLU A 79 3.79 9.76 -10.54
C GLU A 79 4.88 8.94 -9.84
N TYR A 80 5.30 9.34 -8.64
CA TYR A 80 6.21 8.56 -7.81
C TYR A 80 5.66 7.15 -7.50
N PHE A 81 4.37 7.03 -7.22
CA PHE A 81 3.74 5.73 -7.00
C PHE A 81 3.78 4.84 -8.26
N LYS A 82 3.61 5.41 -9.44
CA LYS A 82 3.68 4.66 -10.70
C LYS A 82 5.10 4.20 -11.01
N THR A 83 6.08 5.06 -10.83
CA THR A 83 7.48 4.82 -11.21
C THR A 83 8.25 4.07 -10.12
N GLU A 84 8.51 4.70 -8.99
CA GLU A 84 9.38 4.17 -7.94
C GLU A 84 8.70 3.07 -7.11
N LYS A 85 7.37 3.07 -7.03
CA LYS A 85 6.59 2.05 -6.33
C LYS A 85 5.95 1.03 -7.27
N GLN A 86 6.30 1.04 -8.55
CA GLN A 86 5.81 0.06 -9.54
C GLN A 86 4.28 -0.07 -9.57
N GLY A 87 3.54 1.01 -9.29
CA GLY A 87 2.09 1.00 -9.25
C GLY A 87 1.47 0.20 -8.09
N THR A 88 2.24 -0.17 -7.07
CA THR A 88 1.73 -0.90 -5.89
C THR A 88 0.94 -0.03 -4.93
N GLN A 89 0.97 1.27 -5.11
CA GLN A 89 0.18 2.26 -4.39
C GLN A 89 -0.68 3.03 -5.38
N ILE A 90 -1.96 3.09 -5.11
CA ILE A 90 -2.96 3.70 -5.99
C ILE A 90 -3.50 4.95 -5.29
N PRO A 91 -3.35 6.15 -5.89
CA PRO A 91 -3.98 7.36 -5.37
C PRO A 91 -5.51 7.20 -5.33
N CYS A 92 -6.14 7.59 -4.23
CA CYS A 92 -7.60 7.60 -4.06
C CYS A 92 -8.15 8.98 -3.69
N TRP A 93 -7.46 10.03 -4.09
CA TRP A 93 -7.90 11.43 -3.94
C TRP A 93 -8.39 12.07 -5.23
N GLU A 94 -8.48 11.32 -6.28
CA GLU A 94 -9.02 11.76 -7.57
C GLU A 94 -10.55 11.75 -7.60
#